data_fe6ea217248b0b1fdc313561af14ce75
#
_entry.id   fe6ea217248b0b1fdc313561af14ce75
#
_cell.length_a   1.000
_cell.length_b   1.000
_cell.length_c   1.000
_cell.angle_alpha   90.00
_cell.angle_beta   90.00
_cell.angle_gamma   90.00
#
_symmetry.space_group_name_H-M   'P 1'
#
loop_
_entity.id
_entity.type
_entity.pdbx_description
1 polymer ?
#
loop_
_entity_poly.entity_id
_entity_poly.type
_entity_poly.pdbx_seq_one_letter_code
_entity_poly.pdbx_strand_id
1 'polypeptide(L)'
;MTASVKTIHQLYTSIANGDVSKIEECYADNVKFHDPVFGFLTADEVPKMWKMLISKSNKNLDLDYKIITINKHTAEVKWTAVYFFGKNKRQITNHIQSKFRFKAGLIVKQNDDFNIWKWSQQAFGLPGLLFGWTGYMQRKIQLKALFSLKNFNKTAS
;
A
#
# COMPACT_ATOMS: atom_id res chain seq x y z
N MET A 1 11.49 14.72 18.49
CA MET A 1 10.78 14.06 17.36
C MET A 1 9.30 13.94 17.71
N THR A 2 8.42 14.47 16.89
CA THR A 2 6.98 14.41 17.13
C THR A 2 6.44 12.97 16.99
N ALA A 3 5.27 12.69 17.60
CA ALA A 3 4.66 11.38 17.51
C ALA A 3 4.38 10.96 16.05
N SER A 4 3.89 11.89 15.21
CA SER A 4 3.65 11.66 13.79
C SER A 4 4.92 11.28 13.01
N VAL A 5 6.05 11.92 13.31
CA VAL A 5 7.36 11.57 12.70
C VAL A 5 7.77 10.16 13.07
N LYS A 6 7.64 9.80 14.35
CA LYS A 6 7.93 8.43 14.82
C LYS A 6 7.06 7.40 14.12
N THR A 7 5.76 7.69 13.99
CA THR A 7 4.80 6.80 13.33
C THR A 7 5.15 6.58 11.86
N ILE A 8 5.52 7.64 11.11
CA ILE A 8 5.95 7.50 9.70
C ILE A 8 7.21 6.65 9.59
N HIS A 9 8.22 6.91 10.41
CA HIS A 9 9.45 6.11 10.38
C HIS A 9 9.18 4.65 10.75
N GLN A 10 8.37 4.40 11.78
CA GLN A 10 7.97 3.05 12.17
C GLN A 10 7.24 2.34 11.03
N LEU A 11 6.28 3.01 10.39
CA LEU A 11 5.49 2.43 9.29
C LEU A 11 6.41 1.95 8.16
N TYR A 12 7.21 2.83 7.58
CA TYR A 12 8.03 2.48 6.42
C TYR A 12 9.15 1.51 6.75
N THR A 13 9.77 1.62 7.91
CA THR A 13 10.78 0.66 8.38
C THR A 13 10.16 -0.73 8.59
N SER A 14 8.95 -0.79 9.14
CA SER A 14 8.24 -2.06 9.38
C SER A 14 7.76 -2.69 8.08
N ILE A 15 7.32 -1.91 7.11
CA ILE A 15 6.98 -2.40 5.77
C ILE A 15 8.24 -3.01 5.11
N ALA A 16 9.36 -2.29 5.14
CA ALA A 16 10.62 -2.78 4.57
C ALA A 16 11.11 -4.08 5.22
N ASN A 17 10.91 -4.21 6.52
CA ASN A 17 11.33 -5.39 7.30
C ASN A 17 10.27 -6.51 7.35
N GLY A 18 9.06 -6.26 6.84
CA GLY A 18 7.96 -7.23 6.89
C GLY A 18 7.38 -7.46 8.29
N ASP A 19 7.49 -6.47 9.19
CA ASP A 19 6.99 -6.55 10.56
C ASP A 19 5.53 -6.05 10.64
N VAL A 20 4.59 -6.96 10.38
CA VAL A 20 3.16 -6.65 10.34
C VAL A 20 2.64 -6.12 11.67
N SER A 21 3.11 -6.66 12.78
CA SER A 21 2.71 -6.22 14.13
C SER A 21 3.01 -4.73 14.35
N LYS A 22 4.21 -4.29 14.00
CA LYS A 22 4.59 -2.88 14.11
C LYS A 22 3.93 -1.98 13.09
N ILE A 23 3.52 -2.52 11.93
CA ILE A 23 2.68 -1.79 10.97
C ILE A 23 1.31 -1.50 11.61
N GLU A 24 0.69 -2.51 12.22
CA GLU A 24 -0.62 -2.38 12.87
C GLU A 24 -0.61 -1.30 13.97
N GLU A 25 0.45 -1.23 14.76
CA GLU A 25 0.62 -0.20 15.81
C GLU A 25 0.62 1.23 15.29
N CYS A 26 0.86 1.45 14.00
CA CYS A 26 0.86 2.79 13.39
C CYS A 26 -0.55 3.34 13.12
N TYR A 27 -1.56 2.46 13.07
CA TYR A 27 -2.91 2.81 12.66
C TYR A 27 -3.88 2.89 13.83
N ALA A 28 -4.79 3.86 13.74
CA ALA A 28 -5.93 3.93 14.66
C ALA A 28 -6.99 2.89 14.29
N ASP A 29 -7.82 2.48 15.29
CA ASP A 29 -8.89 1.49 15.11
C ASP A 29 -9.98 1.90 14.11
N ASN A 30 -10.02 3.18 13.74
CA ASN A 30 -10.98 3.74 12.78
C ASN A 30 -10.32 4.29 11.52
N VAL A 31 -9.12 3.83 11.18
CA VAL A 31 -8.39 4.30 10.00
C VAL A 31 -9.21 4.09 8.71
N LYS A 32 -9.06 5.04 7.80
CA LYS A 32 -9.58 4.96 6.42
C LYS A 32 -8.41 4.96 5.46
N PHE A 33 -8.37 3.98 4.58
CA PHE A 33 -7.32 3.81 3.59
C PHE A 33 -7.90 3.85 2.18
N HIS A 34 -7.13 4.41 1.25
CA HIS A 34 -7.45 4.36 -0.18
C HIS A 34 -6.18 4.27 -1.01
N ASP A 35 -6.20 3.44 -2.05
CA ASP A 35 -5.22 3.44 -3.12
C ASP A 35 -5.86 3.10 -4.49
N PRO A 36 -5.12 3.25 -5.62
CA PRO A 36 -5.67 2.98 -6.96
C PRO A 36 -5.97 1.50 -7.24
N VAL A 37 -5.36 0.56 -6.51
CA VAL A 37 -5.55 -0.89 -6.74
C VAL A 37 -6.69 -1.44 -5.90
N PHE A 38 -6.68 -1.23 -4.58
CA PHE A 38 -7.71 -1.74 -3.67
C PHE A 38 -8.95 -0.86 -3.59
N GLY A 39 -8.83 0.44 -3.92
CA GLY A 39 -9.86 1.42 -3.62
C GLY A 39 -9.92 1.69 -2.12
N PHE A 40 -11.12 1.83 -1.56
CA PHE A 40 -11.31 2.08 -0.13
C PHE A 40 -11.22 0.79 0.69
N LEU A 41 -10.42 0.82 1.76
CA LEU A 41 -10.33 -0.24 2.75
C LEU A 41 -10.76 0.28 4.12
N THR A 42 -11.43 -0.60 4.87
CA THR A 42 -11.82 -0.39 6.28
C THR A 42 -10.64 -0.64 7.22
N ALA A 43 -10.78 -0.23 8.47
CA ALA A 43 -9.70 -0.34 9.46
C ALA A 43 -9.23 -1.79 9.71
N ASP A 44 -10.13 -2.75 9.68
CA ASP A 44 -9.81 -4.17 9.83
C ASP A 44 -9.19 -4.80 8.56
N GLU A 45 -9.41 -4.20 7.41
CA GLU A 45 -8.82 -4.65 6.14
C GLU A 45 -7.38 -4.17 5.94
N VAL A 46 -6.98 -3.03 6.52
CA VAL A 46 -5.65 -2.43 6.32
C VAL A 46 -4.51 -3.34 6.80
N PRO A 47 -4.53 -3.88 8.02
CA PRO A 47 -3.49 -4.82 8.46
C PRO A 47 -3.45 -6.10 7.61
N LYS A 48 -4.60 -6.59 7.20
CA LYS A 48 -4.72 -7.78 6.35
C LYS A 48 -4.13 -7.55 4.97
N MET A 49 -4.34 -6.36 4.41
CA MET A 49 -3.71 -5.95 3.15
C MET A 49 -2.19 -5.98 3.27
N TRP A 50 -1.62 -5.36 4.29
CA TRP A 50 -0.17 -5.36 4.50
C TRP A 50 0.38 -6.76 4.69
N LYS A 51 -0.28 -7.59 5.49
CA LYS A 51 0.09 -8.99 5.69
C LYS A 51 0.11 -9.76 4.37
N MET A 52 -0.91 -9.59 3.54
CA MET A 52 -0.99 -10.21 2.23
C MET A 52 0.14 -9.74 1.29
N LEU A 53 0.36 -8.43 1.18
CA LEU A 53 1.38 -7.86 0.29
C LEU A 53 2.79 -8.31 0.71
N ILE A 54 3.08 -8.28 2.00
CA ILE A 54 4.38 -8.74 2.55
C ILE A 54 4.56 -10.25 2.32
N SER A 55 3.53 -11.05 2.56
CA SER A 55 3.56 -12.50 2.31
C SER A 55 3.82 -12.81 0.83
N LYS A 56 3.16 -12.11 -0.09
CA LYS A 56 3.32 -12.30 -1.54
C LYS A 56 4.66 -11.77 -2.06
N SER A 57 5.26 -10.79 -1.43
CA SER A 57 6.58 -10.26 -1.82
C SER A 57 7.72 -11.22 -1.50
N ASN A 58 7.47 -12.22 -0.65
CA ASN A 58 8.46 -13.22 -0.25
C ASN A 58 9.79 -12.61 0.22
N LYS A 59 9.71 -11.51 1.00
CA LYS A 59 10.86 -10.73 1.51
C LYS A 59 11.70 -10.04 0.41
N ASN A 60 11.20 -9.94 -0.80
CA ASN A 60 11.86 -9.26 -1.93
C ASN A 60 11.29 -7.87 -2.19
N LEU A 61 10.81 -7.19 -1.14
CA LEU A 61 10.39 -5.80 -1.19
C LEU A 61 11.57 -4.90 -0.88
N ASP A 62 11.96 -4.07 -1.83
CA ASP A 62 12.89 -2.96 -1.63
C ASP A 62 12.09 -1.66 -1.55
N LEU A 63 12.37 -0.84 -0.56
CA LEU A 63 11.60 0.36 -0.26
C LEU A 63 12.51 1.50 0.13
N ASP A 64 12.31 2.66 -0.51
CA ASP A 64 12.91 3.93 -0.15
C ASP A 64 11.82 4.99 0.02
N TYR A 65 11.96 5.90 0.99
CA TYR A 65 10.96 6.94 1.24
C TYR A 65 11.58 8.27 1.65
N LYS A 66 10.85 9.34 1.34
CA LYS A 66 11.19 10.72 1.71
C LYS A 66 9.96 11.44 2.24
N ILE A 67 10.06 11.97 3.45
CA ILE A 67 9.04 12.86 4.01
C ILE A 67 9.15 14.21 3.30
N ILE A 68 8.07 14.64 2.66
CA ILE A 68 8.00 15.93 1.94
C ILE A 68 7.54 17.01 2.90
N THR A 69 6.45 16.77 3.62
CA THR A 69 5.94 17.64 4.67
C THR A 69 5.44 16.80 5.83
N ILE A 70 5.58 17.30 7.05
CA ILE A 70 5.01 16.67 8.25
C ILE A 70 4.76 17.68 9.35
N ASN A 71 3.63 17.53 10.01
CA ASN A 71 3.27 18.23 11.24
C ASN A 71 2.51 17.29 12.18
N LYS A 72 2.00 17.82 13.29
CA LYS A 72 1.25 17.00 14.28
C LYS A 72 0.03 16.27 13.69
N HIS A 73 -0.60 16.83 12.65
CA HIS A 73 -1.89 16.37 12.16
C HIS A 73 -1.83 15.75 10.75
N THR A 74 -0.82 16.10 9.95
CA THR A 74 -0.72 15.67 8.55
C THR A 74 0.71 15.34 8.16
N ALA A 75 0.86 14.47 7.17
CA ALA A 75 2.12 14.23 6.47
C ALA A 75 1.89 13.96 4.99
N GLU A 76 2.90 14.28 4.21
CA GLU A 76 3.04 13.88 2.82
C GLU A 76 4.38 13.19 2.63
N VAL A 77 4.36 12.00 2.06
CA VAL A 77 5.54 11.15 1.87
C VAL A 77 5.57 10.66 0.42
N LYS A 78 6.72 10.78 -0.22
CA LYS A 78 6.99 10.10 -1.49
C LYS A 78 7.83 8.87 -1.22
N TRP A 79 7.47 7.75 -1.80
CA TRP A 79 8.20 6.51 -1.64
C TRP A 79 8.20 5.67 -2.91
N THR A 80 9.20 4.83 -3.02
CA THR A 80 9.35 3.91 -4.14
C THR A 80 9.39 2.50 -3.59
N ALA A 81 8.55 1.63 -4.13
CA ALA A 81 8.55 0.21 -3.82
C ALA A 81 8.97 -0.58 -5.05
N VAL A 82 9.94 -1.48 -4.90
CA VAL A 82 10.36 -2.42 -5.92
C VAL A 82 10.05 -3.83 -5.44
N TYR A 83 9.25 -4.56 -6.19
CA TYR A 83 8.81 -5.90 -5.83
C TYR A 83 8.45 -6.74 -7.05
N PHE A 84 8.26 -8.04 -6.86
CA PHE A 84 7.84 -8.96 -7.90
C PHE A 84 6.36 -9.28 -7.77
N PHE A 85 5.68 -9.31 -8.89
CA PHE A 85 4.23 -9.48 -8.96
C PHE A 85 3.83 -10.65 -9.87
N GLY A 86 2.83 -11.43 -9.41
CA GLY A 86 2.20 -12.47 -10.18
C GLY A 86 3.03 -13.75 -10.35
N LYS A 87 2.47 -14.71 -11.07
CA LYS A 87 3.10 -16.01 -11.33
C LYS A 87 4.40 -15.88 -12.13
N ASN A 88 4.47 -14.92 -13.03
CA ASN A 88 5.62 -14.68 -13.89
C ASN A 88 6.70 -13.82 -13.21
N LYS A 89 6.52 -13.46 -11.95
CA LYS A 89 7.44 -12.63 -11.16
C LYS A 89 7.92 -11.39 -11.91
N ARG A 90 6.96 -10.64 -12.45
CA ARG A 90 7.25 -9.38 -13.13
C ARG A 90 7.71 -8.34 -12.12
N GLN A 91 8.83 -7.71 -12.37
CA GLN A 91 9.33 -6.64 -11.50
C GLN A 91 8.49 -5.38 -11.67
N ILE A 92 8.02 -4.86 -10.54
CA ILE A 92 7.32 -3.58 -10.47
C ILE A 92 8.20 -2.59 -9.69
N THR A 93 8.39 -1.41 -10.29
CA THR A 93 8.89 -0.22 -9.61
C THR A 93 7.74 0.77 -9.53
N ASN A 94 7.20 0.97 -8.33
CA ASN A 94 6.05 1.82 -8.10
C ASN A 94 6.47 3.07 -7.33
N HIS A 95 6.19 4.26 -7.89
CA HIS A 95 6.41 5.56 -7.25
C HIS A 95 5.09 6.04 -6.67
N ILE A 96 5.04 6.14 -5.36
CA ILE A 96 3.82 6.39 -4.61
C ILE A 96 3.95 7.71 -3.85
N GLN A 97 2.86 8.48 -3.84
CA GLN A 97 2.69 9.65 -3.00
C GLN A 97 1.60 9.35 -1.98
N SER A 98 1.96 9.36 -0.71
CA SER A 98 1.05 9.08 0.40
C SER A 98 0.74 10.35 1.17
N LYS A 99 -0.55 10.57 1.44
CA LYS A 99 -1.05 11.64 2.30
C LYS A 99 -1.66 11.04 3.55
N PHE A 100 -1.23 11.51 4.69
CA PHE A 100 -1.65 11.01 6.00
C PHE A 100 -2.38 12.07 6.82
N ARG A 101 -3.32 11.61 7.64
CA ARG A 101 -3.86 12.35 8.79
C ARG A 101 -3.61 11.57 10.06
N PHE A 102 -3.28 12.31 11.14
CA PHE A 102 -2.99 11.75 12.45
C PHE A 102 -3.96 12.28 13.50
N LYS A 103 -4.27 11.42 14.48
CA LYS A 103 -4.89 11.79 15.74
C LYS A 103 -4.13 11.07 16.87
N ALA A 104 -3.67 11.83 17.86
CA ALA A 104 -2.85 11.29 18.96
C ALA A 104 -1.62 10.47 18.48
N GLY A 105 -1.00 10.87 17.37
CA GLY A 105 0.17 10.19 16.79
C GLY A 105 -0.14 8.96 15.94
N LEU A 106 -1.37 8.48 15.89
CA LEU A 106 -1.80 7.35 15.07
C LEU A 106 -2.40 7.81 13.73
N ILE A 107 -2.24 7.00 12.71
CA ILE A 107 -2.79 7.26 11.38
C ILE A 107 -4.29 6.98 11.39
N VAL A 108 -5.10 8.02 11.15
CA VAL A 108 -6.57 7.93 11.00
C VAL A 108 -7.01 7.96 9.55
N LYS A 109 -6.14 8.42 8.65
CA LYS A 109 -6.38 8.39 7.20
C LYS A 109 -5.08 8.26 6.45
N GLN A 110 -5.05 7.39 5.46
CA GLN A 110 -3.97 7.25 4.48
C GLN A 110 -4.57 7.18 3.08
N ASN A 111 -4.06 8.02 2.21
CA ASN A 111 -4.43 8.02 0.79
C ASN A 111 -3.15 7.90 -0.02
N ASP A 112 -2.99 6.78 -0.69
CA ASP A 112 -1.88 6.50 -1.58
C ASP A 112 -2.30 6.77 -3.01
N ASP A 113 -1.45 7.46 -3.74
CA ASP A 113 -1.65 7.75 -5.16
C ASP A 113 -0.42 7.34 -5.96
N PHE A 114 -0.67 6.67 -7.09
CA PHE A 114 0.35 6.31 -8.06
C PHE A 114 -0.28 6.10 -9.43
N ASN A 115 0.54 6.09 -10.47
CA ASN A 115 0.07 5.91 -11.84
C ASN A 115 -0.33 4.45 -12.09
N ILE A 116 -1.63 4.16 -12.02
CA ILE A 116 -2.18 2.82 -12.21
C ILE A 116 -1.93 2.28 -13.63
N TRP A 117 -1.83 3.13 -14.64
CA TRP A 117 -1.50 2.70 -15.99
C TRP A 117 -0.05 2.18 -16.08
N LYS A 118 0.92 2.91 -15.54
CA LYS A 118 2.32 2.46 -15.45
C LYS A 118 2.44 1.18 -14.62
N TRP A 119 1.71 1.10 -13.52
CA TRP A 119 1.64 -0.10 -12.70
C TRP A 119 1.11 -1.29 -13.51
N SER A 120 0.01 -1.10 -14.24
CA SER A 120 -0.61 -2.14 -15.08
C SER A 120 0.30 -2.64 -16.19
N GLN A 121 1.08 -1.74 -16.81
CA GLN A 121 2.08 -2.12 -17.83
C GLN A 121 3.13 -3.06 -17.25
N GLN A 122 3.64 -2.75 -16.08
CA GLN A 122 4.64 -3.57 -15.39
C GLN A 122 4.04 -4.91 -14.93
N ALA A 123 2.84 -4.89 -14.39
CA ALA A 123 2.17 -6.07 -13.83
C ALA A 123 1.71 -7.07 -14.90
N PHE A 124 1.17 -6.57 -16.02
CA PHE A 124 0.48 -7.39 -17.02
C PHE A 124 1.10 -7.32 -18.44
N GLY A 125 2.12 -6.47 -18.65
CA GLY A 125 2.73 -6.30 -19.96
C GLY A 125 1.81 -5.66 -20.99
N LEU A 126 1.71 -6.24 -22.20
CA LEU A 126 0.96 -5.67 -23.32
C LEU A 126 -0.53 -5.37 -23.00
N PRO A 127 -1.30 -6.25 -22.36
CA PRO A 127 -2.68 -5.92 -21.95
C PRO A 127 -2.75 -4.69 -21.04
N GLY A 128 -1.82 -4.53 -20.11
CA GLY A 128 -1.72 -3.35 -19.25
C GLY A 128 -1.39 -2.07 -20.03
N LEU A 129 -0.51 -2.16 -21.02
CA LEU A 129 -0.19 -1.02 -21.90
C LEU A 129 -1.40 -0.57 -22.72
N LEU A 130 -2.15 -1.50 -23.30
CA LEU A 130 -3.27 -1.20 -24.21
C LEU A 130 -4.53 -0.77 -23.46
N PHE A 131 -4.81 -1.35 -22.29
CA PHE A 131 -6.11 -1.21 -21.62
C PHE A 131 -6.03 -0.64 -20.18
N GLY A 132 -4.83 -0.58 -19.57
CA GLY A 132 -4.65 -0.18 -18.16
C GLY A 132 -5.07 1.26 -17.85
N TRP A 133 -5.18 2.14 -18.87
CA TRP A 133 -5.71 3.50 -18.73
C TRP A 133 -7.26 3.56 -18.70
N THR A 134 -7.92 2.45 -19.06
CA THR A 134 -9.40 2.40 -19.10
C THR A 134 -10.00 2.17 -17.72
N GLY A 135 -11.15 2.79 -17.46
CA GLY A 135 -11.90 2.56 -16.22
C GLY A 135 -12.33 1.09 -16.05
N TYR A 136 -12.64 0.41 -17.15
CA TYR A 136 -12.98 -1.02 -17.15
C TYR A 136 -11.83 -1.89 -16.59
N MET A 137 -10.61 -1.71 -17.10
CA MET A 137 -9.44 -2.46 -16.64
C MET A 137 -9.09 -2.13 -15.18
N GLN A 138 -9.15 -0.86 -14.81
CA GLN A 138 -8.90 -0.41 -13.43
C GLN A 138 -9.90 -1.01 -12.45
N ARG A 139 -11.18 -1.06 -12.82
CA ARG A 139 -12.22 -1.70 -12.02
C ARG A 139 -11.97 -3.21 -11.88
N LYS A 140 -11.56 -3.87 -12.95
CA LYS A 140 -11.23 -5.30 -12.95
C LYS A 140 -10.04 -5.60 -12.05
N ILE A 141 -9.00 -4.77 -12.08
CA ILE A 141 -7.84 -4.86 -11.18
C ILE A 141 -8.28 -4.73 -9.73
N GLN A 142 -9.10 -3.72 -9.41
CA GLN A 142 -9.63 -3.50 -8.05
C GLN A 142 -10.43 -4.71 -7.54
N LEU A 143 -11.34 -5.21 -8.34
CA LEU A 143 -12.16 -6.38 -7.96
C LEU A 143 -11.32 -7.61 -7.71
N LYS A 144 -10.29 -7.85 -8.53
CA LYS A 144 -9.37 -8.97 -8.35
C LYS A 144 -8.52 -8.81 -7.07
N ALA A 145 -8.05 -7.60 -6.78
CA ALA A 145 -7.30 -7.30 -5.56
C ALA A 145 -8.15 -7.52 -4.31
N LEU A 146 -9.38 -7.02 -4.29
CA LEU A 146 -10.32 -7.22 -3.18
C LEU A 146 -10.70 -8.70 -2.99
N PHE A 147 -10.90 -9.43 -4.09
CA PHE A 147 -11.14 -10.88 -4.04
C PHE A 147 -9.94 -11.64 -3.45
N SER A 148 -8.72 -11.29 -3.86
CA SER A 148 -7.50 -11.88 -3.30
C SER A 148 -7.36 -11.59 -1.81
N LEU A 149 -7.67 -10.37 -1.37
CA LEU A 149 -7.64 -9.98 0.03
C LEU A 149 -8.65 -10.78 0.86
N LYS A 150 -9.88 -10.91 0.37
CA LYS A 150 -10.93 -11.67 1.04
C LYS A 150 -10.57 -13.15 1.19
N ASN A 151 -9.98 -13.75 0.16
CA ASN A 151 -9.59 -15.17 0.19
C ASN A 151 -8.34 -15.42 1.04
N PHE A 152 -7.39 -14.47 1.05
CA PHE A 152 -6.20 -14.56 1.90
C PHE A 152 -6.57 -14.67 3.38
N ASN A 153 -7.57 -13.91 3.82
CA ASN A 153 -8.04 -13.95 5.20
C ASN A 153 -8.70 -15.27 5.59
N LYS A 154 -9.34 -15.98 4.63
CA LYS A 154 -9.96 -17.29 4.86
C LYS A 154 -8.93 -18.42 5.00
N THR A 155 -7.77 -18.30 4.35
CA THR A 155 -6.71 -19.31 4.39
C THR A 155 -5.73 -19.11 5.54
N ALA A 156 -5.71 -17.93 6.14
CA ALA A 156 -4.82 -17.57 7.25
C ALA A 156 -5.45 -17.77 8.65
N SER A 157 -6.75 -18.18 8.71
CA SER A 157 -7.48 -18.45 9.96
C SER A 157 -7.40 -19.91 10.38
#